data_c69761440b6bfca088fcb6902fa51150
#
_entry.id   c69761440b6bfca088fcb6902fa51150
#
_cell.length_a   1.000
_cell.length_b   1.000
_cell.length_c   1.000
_cell.angle_alpha   90.00
_cell.angle_beta   90.00
_cell.angle_gamma   90.00
#
_symmetry.space_group_name_H-M   'P 1'
#
loop_
_entity.id
_entity.type
_entity.pdbx_description
1 polymer ?
#
loop_
_entity_poly.entity_id
_entity_poly.type
_entity_poly.pdbx_seq_one_letter_code
_entity_poly.pdbx_strand_id
1 'polypeptide(L)'
;MKQNVLTFLAGALFGAGLAISGMTDPTRVIAFLDIFGAWDPTLAFVMGGALIVFSSGYFLLRKSKSLPCDSCDPVSIRLIMGAILFGVGWGIGGFCPGPAIANLGALHVEALIFIPAMAIGMILVQRLFKLDA
;
A
#
# COMPACT_ATOMS: atom_id res chain seq x y z
N MET A 1 18.86 -8.74 -16.96
CA MET A 1 17.80 -8.45 -17.94
C MET A 1 16.47 -9.12 -17.60
N LYS A 2 16.41 -10.41 -17.31
CA LYS A 2 15.15 -11.12 -16.95
C LYS A 2 14.44 -10.51 -15.72
N GLN A 3 15.18 -10.11 -14.72
CA GLN A 3 14.62 -9.54 -13.47
C GLN A 3 13.94 -8.18 -13.72
N ASN A 4 14.54 -7.33 -14.54
CA ASN A 4 13.94 -6.02 -14.86
C ASN A 4 12.64 -6.15 -15.67
N VAL A 5 12.57 -7.13 -16.57
CA VAL A 5 11.34 -7.42 -17.35
C VAL A 5 10.24 -7.95 -16.42
N LEU A 6 10.57 -8.85 -15.51
CA LEU A 6 9.61 -9.37 -14.51
C LEU A 6 9.07 -8.25 -13.60
N THR A 7 9.94 -7.37 -13.12
CA THR A 7 9.54 -6.23 -12.28
C THR A 7 8.66 -5.26 -13.06
N PHE A 8 8.99 -4.99 -14.32
CA PHE A 8 8.16 -4.14 -15.18
C PHE A 8 6.78 -4.75 -15.42
N LEU A 9 6.70 -6.04 -15.75
CA LEU A 9 5.43 -6.74 -15.95
C LEU A 9 4.58 -6.75 -14.68
N ALA A 10 5.19 -7.00 -13.53
CA ALA A 10 4.48 -6.96 -12.24
C ALA A 10 3.94 -5.56 -11.93
N GLY A 11 4.73 -4.51 -12.18
CA GLY A 11 4.29 -3.12 -12.02
C GLY A 11 3.16 -2.74 -12.98
N ALA A 12 3.27 -3.15 -14.25
CA ALA A 12 2.24 -2.90 -15.25
C ALA A 12 0.90 -3.63 -14.90
N LEU A 13 0.99 -4.88 -14.46
CA LEU A 13 -0.18 -5.65 -14.02
C LEU A 13 -0.83 -5.03 -12.78
N PHE A 14 -0.03 -4.57 -11.82
CA PHE A 14 -0.51 -3.88 -10.64
C PHE A 14 -1.20 -2.55 -11.00
N GLY A 15 -0.58 -1.73 -11.86
CA GLY A 15 -1.17 -0.48 -12.34
C GLY A 15 -2.47 -0.68 -13.11
N ALA A 16 -2.53 -1.71 -13.98
CA ALA A 16 -3.76 -2.08 -14.67
C ALA A 16 -4.87 -2.51 -13.68
N GLY A 17 -4.52 -3.30 -12.67
CA GLY A 17 -5.44 -3.68 -11.59
C GLY A 17 -6.00 -2.47 -10.84
N LEU A 18 -5.17 -1.49 -10.49
CA LEU A 18 -5.59 -0.24 -9.86
C LEU A 18 -6.55 0.57 -10.76
N ALA A 19 -6.26 0.66 -12.05
CA ALA A 19 -7.10 1.38 -13.00
C ALA A 19 -8.48 0.72 -13.18
N ILE A 20 -8.53 -0.61 -13.30
CA ILE A 20 -9.77 -1.37 -13.46
C ILE A 20 -10.61 -1.34 -12.18
N SER A 21 -9.99 -1.44 -11.00
CA SER A 21 -10.69 -1.41 -9.71
C SER A 21 -11.23 -0.03 -9.34
N GLY A 22 -10.81 1.04 -10.05
CA GLY A 22 -11.17 2.43 -9.73
C GLY A 22 -10.59 2.91 -8.39
N MET A 23 -9.56 2.23 -7.85
CA MET A 23 -8.90 2.62 -6.60
C MET A 23 -8.02 3.86 -6.73
N THR A 24 -7.89 4.40 -7.92
CA THR A 24 -7.26 5.69 -8.17
C THR A 24 -8.10 6.88 -7.67
N ASP A 25 -9.41 6.65 -7.45
CA ASP A 25 -10.33 7.66 -6.95
C ASP A 25 -10.44 7.59 -5.40
N PRO A 26 -10.02 8.64 -4.66
CA PRO A 26 -10.09 8.67 -3.21
C PRO A 26 -11.52 8.59 -2.66
N THR A 27 -12.52 9.00 -3.45
CA THR A 27 -13.92 8.95 -3.04
C THR A 27 -14.40 7.53 -2.74
N ARG A 28 -13.88 6.52 -3.44
CA ARG A 28 -14.18 5.12 -3.19
C ARG A 28 -13.63 4.61 -1.86
N VAL A 29 -12.46 5.11 -1.47
CA VAL A 29 -11.87 4.78 -0.16
C VAL A 29 -12.69 5.39 0.97
N ILE A 30 -13.10 6.65 0.80
CA ILE A 30 -13.96 7.35 1.77
C ILE A 30 -15.33 6.67 1.87
N ALA A 31 -15.94 6.28 0.74
CA ALA A 31 -17.21 5.56 0.73
C ALA A 31 -17.12 4.18 1.42
N PHE A 32 -15.97 3.52 1.35
CA PHE A 32 -15.73 2.28 2.10
C PHE A 32 -15.62 2.52 3.62
N LEU A 33 -15.05 3.66 4.04
CA LEU A 33 -14.91 4.03 5.45
C LEU A 33 -16.22 4.55 6.06
N ASP A 34 -17.15 5.00 5.22
CA ASP A 34 -18.47 5.50 5.65
C ASP A 34 -19.45 4.34 5.93
N ILE A 35 -19.19 3.61 7.01
CA ILE A 35 -19.97 2.43 7.43
C ILE A 35 -21.44 2.80 7.77
N PHE A 36 -21.69 4.05 8.15
CA PHE A 36 -23.02 4.53 8.57
C PHE A 36 -23.79 5.24 7.44
N GLY A 37 -23.16 5.50 6.29
CA GLY A 37 -23.78 6.15 5.12
C GLY A 37 -23.92 5.20 3.92
N ALA A 38 -23.49 5.64 2.75
CA ALA A 38 -23.54 4.85 1.51
C ALA A 38 -22.32 3.92 1.41
N TRP A 39 -22.28 2.89 2.25
CA TRP A 39 -21.15 1.94 2.31
C TRP A 39 -20.94 1.17 1.00
N ASP A 40 -19.74 1.26 0.42
CA ASP A 40 -19.35 0.51 -0.76
C ASP A 40 -18.34 -0.60 -0.39
N PRO A 41 -18.75 -1.89 -0.40
CA PRO A 41 -17.87 -3.00 -0.05
C PRO A 41 -16.83 -3.36 -1.13
N THR A 42 -16.80 -2.68 -2.26
CA THR A 42 -15.92 -3.00 -3.39
C THR A 42 -14.44 -3.06 -2.98
N LEU A 43 -14.02 -2.14 -2.12
CA LEU A 43 -12.65 -2.10 -1.61
C LEU A 43 -12.30 -3.35 -0.78
N ALA A 44 -13.24 -3.89 0.01
CA ALA A 44 -13.02 -5.12 0.77
C ALA A 44 -12.74 -6.32 -0.13
N PHE A 45 -13.46 -6.43 -1.25
CA PHE A 45 -13.24 -7.50 -2.23
C PHE A 45 -11.87 -7.38 -2.91
N VAL A 46 -11.45 -6.17 -3.27
CA VAL A 46 -10.12 -5.93 -3.86
C VAL A 46 -9.01 -6.28 -2.87
N MET A 47 -9.11 -5.81 -1.63
CA MET A 47 -8.13 -6.12 -0.57
C MET A 47 -8.11 -7.61 -0.23
N GLY A 48 -9.28 -8.24 -0.11
CA GLY A 48 -9.41 -9.68 0.15
C GLY A 48 -8.81 -10.51 -0.98
N GLY A 49 -9.08 -10.16 -2.23
CA GLY A 49 -8.50 -10.81 -3.40
C GLY A 49 -6.97 -10.69 -3.42
N ALA A 50 -6.43 -9.50 -3.18
CA ALA A 50 -5.00 -9.27 -3.07
C ALA A 50 -4.35 -10.12 -1.96
N LEU A 51 -5.01 -10.22 -0.79
CA LEU A 51 -4.53 -11.01 0.33
C LEU A 51 -4.50 -12.51 0.00
N ILE A 52 -5.52 -13.04 -0.67
CA ILE A 52 -5.58 -14.44 -1.10
C ILE A 52 -4.46 -14.76 -2.09
N VAL A 53 -4.27 -13.91 -3.10
CA VAL A 53 -3.21 -14.10 -4.12
C VAL A 53 -1.83 -14.02 -3.47
N PHE A 54 -1.59 -13.02 -2.61
CA PHE A 54 -0.33 -12.85 -1.91
C PHE A 54 -0.04 -14.03 -0.97
N SER A 55 -1.01 -14.46 -0.16
CA SER A 55 -0.86 -15.60 0.75
C SER A 55 -0.54 -16.88 -0.01
N SER A 56 -1.27 -17.14 -1.09
CA SER A 56 -1.05 -18.34 -1.93
C SER A 56 0.38 -18.32 -2.52
N GLY A 57 0.80 -17.20 -3.09
CA GLY A 57 2.15 -17.03 -3.62
C GLY A 57 3.24 -17.18 -2.55
N TYR A 58 3.03 -16.58 -1.38
CA TYR A 58 3.95 -16.70 -0.25
C TYR A 58 4.10 -18.15 0.23
N PHE A 59 2.99 -18.88 0.40
CA PHE A 59 3.04 -20.29 0.81
C PHE A 59 3.76 -21.17 -0.21
N LEU A 60 3.53 -20.95 -1.50
CA LEU A 60 4.20 -21.69 -2.58
C LEU A 60 5.71 -21.42 -2.60
N LEU A 61 6.12 -20.16 -2.51
CA LEU A 61 7.54 -19.77 -2.50
C LEU A 61 8.26 -20.22 -1.23
N ARG A 62 7.59 -20.17 -0.07
CA ARG A 62 8.13 -20.65 1.19
C ARG A 62 8.38 -22.17 1.14
N LYS A 63 7.44 -22.94 0.58
CA LYS A 63 7.59 -24.38 0.41
C LYS A 63 8.77 -24.73 -0.51
N SER A 64 9.07 -23.88 -1.50
CA SER A 64 10.19 -24.03 -2.43
C SER A 64 11.55 -23.57 -1.85
N LYS A 65 11.65 -23.19 -0.58
CA LYS A 65 12.85 -22.62 0.05
C LYS A 65 13.49 -21.45 -0.74
N SER A 66 12.74 -20.79 -1.59
CA SER A 66 13.21 -19.67 -2.41
C SER A 66 13.25 -18.34 -1.67
N LEU A 67 12.65 -18.28 -0.48
CA LEU A 67 12.68 -17.09 0.37
C LEU A 67 13.63 -17.34 1.55
N PRO A 68 14.67 -16.51 1.75
CA PRO A 68 15.46 -16.52 2.96
C PRO A 68 14.57 -16.03 4.12
N CYS A 69 14.00 -16.96 4.86
CA CYS A 69 13.19 -16.67 6.04
C CYS A 69 14.11 -16.67 7.27
N ASP A 70 15.10 -15.76 7.28
CA ASP A 70 16.12 -15.74 8.34
C ASP A 70 15.73 -14.91 9.57
N SER A 71 14.62 -14.19 9.55
CA SER A 71 14.18 -13.40 10.70
C SER A 71 12.68 -13.15 10.64
N CYS A 72 11.90 -14.04 11.23
CA CYS A 72 10.58 -13.64 11.72
C CYS A 72 10.83 -12.85 13.01
N ASP A 73 11.22 -11.58 12.90
CA ASP A 73 11.33 -10.72 14.04
C ASP A 73 9.98 -10.66 14.77
N PRO A 74 9.97 -10.79 16.09
CA PRO A 74 8.73 -10.69 16.86
C PRO A 74 8.09 -9.32 16.61
N VAL A 75 6.76 -9.29 16.59
CA VAL A 75 6.00 -8.05 16.40
C VAL A 75 6.45 -7.03 17.44
N SER A 76 7.15 -5.99 17.00
CA SER A 76 7.66 -4.95 17.87
C SER A 76 6.60 -3.87 18.13
N ILE A 77 6.67 -3.23 19.27
CA ILE A 77 5.80 -2.09 19.60
C ILE A 77 5.93 -0.96 18.58
N ARG A 78 7.12 -0.79 17.99
CA ARG A 78 7.39 0.19 16.93
C ARG A 78 6.56 -0.09 15.68
N LEU A 79 6.42 -1.37 15.31
CA LEU A 79 5.60 -1.80 14.17
C LEU A 79 4.12 -1.49 14.43
N ILE A 80 3.63 -1.77 15.63
CA ILE A 80 2.23 -1.49 16.03
C ILE A 80 1.96 0.02 15.98
N MET A 81 2.84 0.83 16.55
CA MET A 81 2.71 2.29 16.52
C MET A 81 2.73 2.83 15.10
N GLY A 82 3.62 2.33 14.25
CA GLY A 82 3.68 2.70 12.83
C GLY A 82 2.40 2.33 12.08
N ALA A 83 1.85 1.14 12.33
CA ALA A 83 0.61 0.68 11.72
C ALA A 83 -0.59 1.54 12.14
N ILE A 84 -0.67 1.93 13.41
CA ILE A 84 -1.72 2.83 13.93
C ILE A 84 -1.62 4.21 13.28
N LEU A 85 -0.41 4.80 13.24
CA LEU A 85 -0.20 6.11 12.62
C LEU A 85 -0.55 6.08 11.12
N PHE A 86 -0.12 5.03 10.43
CA PHE A 86 -0.45 4.83 9.02
C PHE A 86 -1.96 4.69 8.81
N GLY A 87 -2.64 3.88 9.63
CA GLY A 87 -4.08 3.67 9.55
C GLY A 87 -4.88 4.96 9.77
N VAL A 88 -4.49 5.77 10.75
CA VAL A 88 -5.12 7.08 11.00
C VAL A 88 -4.89 8.02 9.83
N GLY A 89 -3.65 8.13 9.32
CA GLY A 89 -3.33 8.97 8.17
C GLY A 89 -4.09 8.54 6.90
N TRP A 90 -4.20 7.24 6.68
CA TRP A 90 -4.95 6.67 5.56
C TRP A 90 -6.46 6.94 5.70
N GLY A 91 -7.02 6.78 6.91
CA GLY A 91 -8.44 7.03 7.18
C GLY A 91 -8.85 8.49 6.95
N ILE A 92 -7.95 9.45 7.25
CA ILE A 92 -8.21 10.88 7.04
C ILE A 92 -7.95 11.29 5.57
N GLY A 93 -6.88 10.76 4.98
CA GLY A 93 -6.43 11.17 3.63
C GLY A 93 -7.13 10.47 2.48
N GLY A 94 -7.67 9.26 2.72
CA GLY A 94 -8.30 8.45 1.67
C GLY A 94 -7.36 7.97 0.56
N PHE A 95 -6.07 8.28 0.65
CA PHE A 95 -5.07 7.94 -0.37
C PHE A 95 -4.13 6.82 0.08
N CYS A 96 -3.94 5.82 -0.78
CA CYS A 96 -2.84 4.87 -0.66
C CYS A 96 -1.63 5.32 -1.49
N PRO A 97 -0.39 4.98 -1.10
CA PRO A 97 0.82 5.33 -1.85
C PRO A 97 0.81 4.86 -3.31
N GLY A 98 0.28 3.66 -3.58
CA GLY A 98 0.20 3.09 -4.93
C GLY A 98 -0.67 3.91 -5.88
N PRO A 99 -1.97 4.10 -5.58
CA PRO A 99 -2.86 4.99 -6.33
C PRO A 99 -2.35 6.42 -6.45
N ALA A 100 -1.72 6.97 -5.40
CA ALA A 100 -1.14 8.31 -5.46
C ALA A 100 -0.05 8.43 -6.52
N ILE A 101 0.84 7.42 -6.62
CA ILE A 101 1.89 7.39 -7.65
C ILE A 101 1.28 7.22 -9.05
N ALA A 102 0.24 6.39 -9.20
CA ALA A 102 -0.45 6.21 -10.47
C ALA A 102 -1.13 7.52 -10.93
N ASN A 103 -1.74 8.26 -10.01
CA ASN A 103 -2.41 9.54 -10.28
C ASN A 103 -1.42 10.68 -10.60
N LEU A 104 -0.15 10.52 -10.26
CA LEU A 104 0.91 11.47 -10.67
C LEU A 104 1.03 11.52 -12.19
N GLY A 105 0.89 10.36 -12.86
CA GLY A 105 0.88 10.29 -14.32
C GLY A 105 -0.30 11.02 -14.97
N ALA A 106 -1.41 11.18 -14.24
CA ALA A 106 -2.61 11.91 -14.66
C ALA A 106 -2.63 13.38 -14.18
N LEU A 107 -1.56 13.85 -13.50
CA LEU A 107 -1.39 15.23 -12.99
C LEU A 107 -2.53 15.69 -12.05
N HIS A 108 -3.13 14.77 -11.29
CA HIS A 108 -4.10 15.14 -10.26
C HIS A 108 -3.46 15.93 -9.14
N VAL A 109 -4.06 17.09 -8.80
CA VAL A 109 -3.51 18.04 -7.81
C VAL A 109 -3.39 17.38 -6.41
N GLU A 110 -4.33 16.53 -6.07
CA GLU A 110 -4.34 15.79 -4.80
C GLU A 110 -3.08 14.90 -4.65
N ALA A 111 -2.69 14.22 -5.73
CA ALA A 111 -1.49 13.39 -5.74
C ALA A 111 -0.21 14.22 -5.64
N LEU A 112 -0.18 15.40 -6.26
CA LEU A 112 0.94 16.34 -6.20
C LEU A 112 1.19 16.89 -4.79
N ILE A 113 0.17 17.01 -3.98
CA ILE A 113 0.28 17.44 -2.56
C ILE A 113 0.60 16.24 -1.67
N PHE A 114 -0.05 15.10 -1.90
CA PHE A 114 0.09 13.91 -1.06
C PHE A 114 1.51 13.32 -1.11
N ILE A 115 2.12 13.22 -2.29
CA ILE A 115 3.43 12.56 -2.44
C ILE A 115 4.56 13.31 -1.71
N PRO A 116 4.71 14.64 -1.83
CA PRO A 116 5.69 15.36 -1.03
C PRO A 116 5.44 15.22 0.47
N ALA A 117 4.17 15.30 0.92
CA ALA A 117 3.82 15.12 2.32
C ALA A 117 4.22 13.73 2.84
N MET A 118 3.95 12.67 2.04
CA MET A 118 4.37 11.31 2.34
C MET A 118 5.89 11.19 2.42
N ALA A 119 6.63 11.76 1.46
CA ALA A 119 8.09 11.73 1.44
C ALA A 119 8.69 12.44 2.67
N ILE A 120 8.16 13.61 3.03
CA ILE A 120 8.59 14.34 4.23
C ILE A 120 8.31 13.49 5.49
N GLY A 121 7.14 12.88 5.60
CA GLY A 121 6.80 12.00 6.71
C GLY A 121 7.76 10.81 6.84
N MET A 122 8.11 10.15 5.74
CA MET A 122 9.09 9.06 5.73
C MET A 122 10.49 9.52 6.17
N ILE A 123 10.97 10.67 5.65
CA ILE A 123 12.27 11.22 6.00
C ILE A 123 12.29 11.61 7.49
N LEU A 124 11.22 12.21 7.99
CA LEU A 124 11.10 12.60 9.39
C LEU A 124 11.19 11.40 10.32
N VAL A 125 10.43 10.35 10.03
CA VAL A 125 10.45 9.10 10.83
C VAL A 125 11.84 8.46 10.78
N GLN A 126 12.47 8.37 9.60
CA GLN A 126 13.82 7.84 9.48
C GLN A 126 14.85 8.64 10.29
N ARG A 127 14.70 9.97 10.32
CA ARG A 127 15.59 10.82 11.11
C ARG A 127 15.38 10.65 12.62
N LEU A 128 14.14 10.59 13.06
CA LEU A 128 13.78 10.41 14.47
C LEU A 128 14.25 9.06 15.00
N PHE A 129 14.03 7.97 14.24
CA PHE A 129 14.47 6.63 14.67
C PHE A 129 15.97 6.37 14.49
N LYS A 130 16.68 7.16 13.68
CA LYS A 130 18.12 7.07 13.54
C LYS A 130 18.88 7.78 14.68
N LEU A 131 18.19 8.65 15.41
CA LEU A 131 18.75 9.31 16.60
C LEU A 131 18.73 8.41 17.85
N ASP A 132 17.96 7.31 17.81
CA ASP A 132 17.83 6.34 18.90
C ASP A 132 18.65 5.04 18.68
N ALA A 133 19.46 4.97 17.63
CA ALA A 133 20.37 3.87 17.32
C ALA A 133 21.82 4.30 17.38
#